data_56a7f04dee523d2141e19aa1dcbfacf5
#
_entry.id   56a7f04dee523d2141e19aa1dcbfacf5
#
_cell.length_a   1.000
_cell.length_b   1.000
_cell.length_c   1.000
_cell.angle_alpha   90.00
_cell.angle_beta   90.00
_cell.angle_gamma   90.00
#
_symmetry.space_group_name_H-M   'P 1'
#
loop_
_entity.id
_entity.type
_entity.pdbx_description
1 polymer ?
#
loop_
_entity_poly.entity_id
_entity_poly.type
_entity_poly.pdbx_seq_one_letter_code
_entity_poly.pdbx_strand_id
1 'polypeptide(L)'
;MSKSKKSREEPTEAQKARTTSRRTFLKRAGLGATLVGIGAIGAETVRSANTAPVPARTTSTVAEAIRIDNVSVVDPTDGSVRPDHSIIIRNGRIEALLPTSSAPAESSMRVIDGTGRFAVPGYNDMHTHVLQDPNPQLGFALMLAQGITGIRQMEGSGELLRNRAEGRLGLNETTPQLLGLPGELLLPFNANTIDGVREVIAQQWDDGADFIKIVLTDNDVFEAAIEAAHDRGLRIAGHMPPPMHIDHALEKGFDSFEHLGTGLSVFLTLSSDTDALWAKQPTGLPFPSWAVKLPFAGAAFDTFLKGSFLGPATNSTDATQLATLTKAFATYSEDRAAELGGRFASKMAWNTPTLVGIRTKYRLDDPEFVNDPWLQRIPAAQRDAELAEIEKFSSTPPKDLDVFHEYYDRTLQTIGIWAQNGAPIMTGTDNNGKGAGTTLALEFRELGRAGLTPLQILQATTTAPATYLERTDRMGRIEAGFNADLLLLDKDPLASIGNLSSISLVVRDGHDYTTKELNTHVDELLAAQS
;
A
#
# COMPACT_ATOMS: atom_id res chain seq x y z
N MET A 1 0.33 -9.89 64.50
CA MET A 1 1.55 -9.15 64.15
C MET A 1 2.64 -10.14 63.72
N SER A 2 2.95 -10.20 62.47
CA SER A 2 4.28 -10.61 61.96
C SER A 2 4.21 -10.47 60.44
N LYS A 3 4.94 -9.51 59.87
CA LYS A 3 5.07 -9.27 58.45
C LYS A 3 6.21 -10.17 57.93
N SER A 4 5.87 -11.16 57.09
CA SER A 4 6.89 -11.94 56.34
C SER A 4 7.40 -11.11 55.16
N LYS A 5 8.67 -10.73 55.23
CA LYS A 5 9.45 -10.18 54.11
C LYS A 5 9.79 -11.31 53.14
N LYS A 6 9.23 -11.29 51.91
CA LYS A 6 9.74 -12.08 50.78
C LYS A 6 11.03 -11.43 50.26
N SER A 7 12.15 -12.11 50.42
CA SER A 7 13.43 -11.78 49.81
C SER A 7 13.33 -12.00 48.29
N ARG A 8 13.66 -10.96 47.48
CA ARG A 8 13.88 -11.10 46.05
C ARG A 8 15.23 -11.82 45.85
N GLU A 9 15.21 -13.00 45.29
CA GLU A 9 16.39 -13.67 44.81
C GLU A 9 16.96 -12.92 43.58
N GLU A 10 18.27 -12.62 43.64
CA GLU A 10 19.00 -12.08 42.50
C GLU A 10 19.16 -13.15 41.40
N PRO A 11 19.01 -12.80 40.11
CA PRO A 11 19.14 -13.78 39.02
C PRO A 11 20.58 -14.29 38.91
N THR A 12 20.73 -15.60 38.69
CA THR A 12 22.02 -16.29 38.57
C THR A 12 22.83 -15.81 37.35
N GLU A 13 24.17 -15.99 37.44
CA GLU A 13 25.10 -15.62 36.34
C GLU A 13 24.74 -16.23 35.00
N ALA A 14 24.14 -17.43 34.97
CA ALA A 14 23.63 -18.08 33.76
C ALA A 14 22.40 -17.37 33.15
N GLN A 15 21.54 -16.76 33.98
CA GLN A 15 20.42 -15.98 33.53
C GLN A 15 20.87 -14.59 33.01
N LYS A 16 21.89 -14.00 33.64
CA LYS A 16 22.53 -12.75 33.15
C LYS A 16 23.25 -12.97 31.82
N ALA A 17 23.93 -14.10 31.64
CA ALA A 17 24.61 -14.46 30.38
C ALA A 17 23.59 -14.71 29.22
N ARG A 18 22.42 -15.30 29.49
CA ARG A 18 21.38 -15.51 28.50
C ARG A 18 20.71 -14.20 28.06
N THR A 19 20.48 -13.26 28.96
CA THR A 19 19.92 -11.94 28.65
C THR A 19 20.91 -11.04 27.90
N THR A 20 22.19 -11.12 28.22
CA THR A 20 23.26 -10.36 27.54
C THR A 20 23.51 -10.91 26.14
N SER A 21 23.47 -12.22 25.94
CA SER A 21 23.59 -12.86 24.62
C SER A 21 22.41 -12.50 23.70
N ARG A 22 21.15 -12.50 24.19
CA ARG A 22 19.99 -12.09 23.43
C ARG A 22 20.05 -10.60 23.04
N ARG A 23 20.44 -9.70 23.94
CA ARG A 23 20.56 -8.26 23.64
C ARG A 23 21.68 -7.95 22.65
N THR A 24 22.78 -8.70 22.69
CA THR A 24 23.92 -8.50 21.77
C THR A 24 23.61 -9.10 20.40
N PHE A 25 22.86 -10.20 20.32
CA PHE A 25 22.40 -10.80 19.07
C PHE A 25 21.36 -9.91 18.38
N LEU A 26 20.38 -9.38 19.11
CA LEU A 26 19.38 -8.45 18.57
C LEU A 26 19.99 -7.10 18.12
N LYS A 27 21.04 -6.61 18.79
CA LYS A 27 21.76 -5.41 18.32
C LYS A 27 22.61 -5.65 17.07
N ARG A 28 23.04 -6.89 16.78
CA ARG A 28 23.78 -7.24 15.56
C ARG A 28 22.87 -7.69 14.41
N ALA A 29 21.69 -8.23 14.70
CA ALA A 29 20.67 -8.52 13.71
C ALA A 29 19.90 -7.26 13.25
N GLY A 30 19.81 -6.23 14.09
CA GLY A 30 19.20 -4.94 13.74
C GLY A 30 20.02 -4.07 12.76
N LEU A 31 21.19 -4.53 12.32
CA LEU A 31 22.05 -3.82 11.35
C LEU A 31 21.96 -4.39 9.92
N GLY A 32 21.04 -5.30 9.66
CA GLY A 32 20.90 -5.97 8.35
C GLY A 32 19.52 -5.95 7.72
N ALA A 33 18.53 -5.37 8.35
CA ALA A 33 17.15 -5.34 7.83
C ALA A 33 16.71 -3.93 7.45
N THR A 34 17.53 -3.22 6.69
CA THR A 34 16.99 -2.20 5.81
C THR A 34 16.54 -2.93 4.55
N LEU A 35 15.41 -3.62 4.63
CA LEU A 35 14.62 -3.92 3.46
C LEU A 35 14.13 -2.57 2.95
N VAL A 36 14.90 -2.03 2.06
CA VAL A 36 14.56 -0.82 1.31
C VAL A 36 13.24 -1.08 0.64
N GLY A 37 12.27 -0.24 0.94
CA GLY A 37 11.06 -0.12 0.13
C GLY A 37 11.47 -0.07 -1.33
N ILE A 38 10.69 -0.75 -2.17
CA ILE A 38 10.95 -0.89 -3.60
C ILE A 38 11.17 0.51 -4.19
N GLY A 39 12.43 0.91 -4.35
CA GLY A 39 12.75 2.24 -4.88
C GLY A 39 14.06 2.87 -4.44
N ALA A 40 14.89 2.24 -3.61
CA ALA A 40 16.17 2.86 -3.23
C ALA A 40 17.35 1.93 -3.47
N ILE A 41 18.12 2.23 -4.47
CA ILE A 41 19.47 1.71 -4.71
C ILE A 41 20.45 2.61 -3.96
N GLY A 42 21.32 2.01 -3.15
CA GLY A 42 22.48 2.67 -2.57
C GLY A 42 22.40 2.83 -1.05
N ALA A 43 22.85 1.81 -0.33
CA ALA A 43 23.14 1.93 1.10
C ALA A 43 24.46 2.67 1.29
N GLU A 44 24.44 3.99 1.28
CA GLU A 44 25.42 4.77 2.03
C GLU A 44 24.83 5.10 3.40
N THR A 45 25.60 4.85 4.43
CA THR A 45 25.32 5.20 5.82
C THR A 45 25.06 6.71 5.94
N VAL A 46 23.80 7.11 5.83
CA VAL A 46 23.40 8.50 6.11
C VAL A 46 23.32 8.65 7.64
N ARG A 47 24.29 9.40 8.18
CA ARG A 47 24.21 9.96 9.52
C ARG A 47 22.92 10.76 9.63
N SER A 48 22.17 10.51 10.69
CA SER A 48 21.02 11.31 11.10
C SER A 48 21.35 12.80 10.96
N ALA A 49 20.88 13.41 9.88
CA ALA A 49 20.83 14.84 9.77
C ALA A 49 19.68 15.32 10.65
N ASN A 50 19.99 16.16 11.62
CA ASN A 50 18.98 16.93 12.35
C ASN A 50 18.16 17.71 11.33
N THR A 51 17.01 17.19 10.95
CA THR A 51 16.04 17.94 10.16
C THR A 51 15.48 19.03 11.07
N ALA A 52 15.80 20.27 10.76
CA ALA A 52 15.14 21.42 11.37
C ALA A 52 13.61 21.25 11.18
N PRO A 53 12.79 21.51 12.20
CA PRO A 53 11.35 21.42 12.06
C PRO A 53 10.93 22.39 10.95
N VAL A 54 10.16 21.87 9.98
CA VAL A 54 9.47 22.70 8.99
C VAL A 54 8.67 23.74 9.78
N PRO A 55 8.76 25.04 9.45
CA PRO A 55 8.01 26.05 10.19
C PRO A 55 6.54 25.72 10.08
N ALA A 56 5.94 25.39 11.24
CA ALA A 56 4.52 25.20 11.34
C ALA A 56 3.86 26.46 10.80
N ARG A 57 2.95 26.31 9.84
CA ARG A 57 1.98 27.38 9.54
C ARG A 57 1.47 27.86 10.90
N THR A 58 1.50 29.16 11.15
CA THR A 58 0.93 29.74 12.36
C THR A 58 -0.51 29.27 12.43
N THR A 59 -0.76 28.25 13.22
CA THR A 59 -2.07 27.65 13.44
C THR A 59 -2.99 28.75 13.98
N SER A 60 -3.93 29.17 13.15
CA SER A 60 -5.14 29.82 13.65
C SER A 60 -5.81 28.83 14.59
N THR A 61 -5.92 29.21 15.85
CA THR A 61 -6.28 28.32 16.96
C THR A 61 -7.76 27.95 17.03
N VAL A 62 -8.50 28.11 15.95
CA VAL A 62 -9.86 27.57 15.75
C VAL A 62 -9.94 27.18 14.29
N ALA A 63 -10.23 25.90 13.99
CA ALA A 63 -10.59 25.49 12.64
C ALA A 63 -11.82 26.30 12.22
N GLU A 64 -11.64 27.31 11.35
CA GLU A 64 -12.75 28.08 10.80
C GLU A 64 -13.71 27.10 10.14
N ALA A 65 -14.99 27.25 10.43
CA ALA A 65 -16.01 26.47 9.75
C ALA A 65 -15.94 26.80 8.25
N ILE A 66 -15.90 25.77 7.40
CA ILE A 66 -15.84 25.89 5.94
C ILE A 66 -17.20 25.52 5.39
N ARG A 67 -17.66 26.28 4.42
CA ARG A 67 -18.83 25.93 3.61
C ARG A 67 -18.45 25.93 2.14
N ILE A 68 -18.66 24.78 1.47
CA ILE A 68 -18.45 24.63 0.04
C ILE A 68 -19.84 24.69 -0.61
N ASP A 69 -20.12 25.72 -1.40
CA ASP A 69 -21.43 25.97 -2.01
C ASP A 69 -21.49 25.55 -3.49
N ASN A 70 -22.70 25.30 -3.98
CA ASN A 70 -23.00 25.06 -5.40
C ASN A 70 -22.23 23.89 -6.02
N VAL A 71 -21.89 22.86 -5.24
CA VAL A 71 -21.12 21.72 -5.71
C VAL A 71 -22.01 20.55 -6.08
N SER A 72 -21.62 19.77 -7.09
CA SER A 72 -22.24 18.48 -7.41
C SER A 72 -21.59 17.39 -6.57
N VAL A 73 -22.32 16.82 -5.61
CA VAL A 73 -21.81 15.76 -4.74
C VAL A 73 -22.06 14.39 -5.36
N VAL A 74 -21.00 13.63 -5.59
CA VAL A 74 -21.05 12.28 -6.15
C VAL A 74 -21.07 11.26 -5.01
N ASP A 75 -22.04 10.36 -5.03
CA ASP A 75 -22.08 9.21 -4.13
C ASP A 75 -21.37 8.02 -4.81
N PRO A 76 -20.22 7.56 -4.29
CA PRO A 76 -19.51 6.44 -4.89
C PRO A 76 -20.26 5.11 -4.79
N THR A 77 -21.25 5.00 -3.90
CA THR A 77 -21.96 3.74 -3.68
C THR A 77 -22.72 3.29 -4.93
N ASP A 78 -23.36 4.24 -5.62
CA ASP A 78 -24.23 3.98 -6.78
C ASP A 78 -23.97 4.90 -7.98
N GLY A 79 -23.06 5.87 -7.84
CA GLY A 79 -22.78 6.87 -8.88
C GLY A 79 -23.82 7.98 -8.98
N SER A 80 -24.75 8.10 -8.03
CA SER A 80 -25.70 9.21 -8.03
C SER A 80 -25.02 10.55 -7.79
N VAL A 81 -25.52 11.60 -8.45
CA VAL A 81 -24.98 12.96 -8.33
C VAL A 81 -26.06 13.88 -7.77
N ARG A 82 -25.74 14.58 -6.69
CA ARG A 82 -26.59 15.59 -6.07
C ARG A 82 -26.07 16.99 -6.44
N PRO A 83 -26.67 17.67 -7.44
CA PRO A 83 -26.22 19.00 -7.85
C PRO A 83 -26.64 20.07 -6.84
N ASP A 84 -25.99 21.23 -6.91
CA ASP A 84 -26.35 22.45 -6.16
C ASP A 84 -26.46 22.22 -4.64
N HIS A 85 -25.50 21.48 -4.07
CA HIS A 85 -25.43 21.23 -2.64
C HIS A 85 -24.35 22.09 -1.96
N SER A 86 -24.57 22.34 -0.68
CA SER A 86 -23.57 22.92 0.23
C SER A 86 -23.09 21.85 1.20
N ILE A 87 -21.76 21.78 1.37
CA ILE A 87 -21.09 20.93 2.35
C ILE A 87 -20.58 21.86 3.47
N ILE A 88 -21.09 21.65 4.68
CA ILE A 88 -20.65 22.41 5.87
C ILE A 88 -19.67 21.53 6.65
N ILE A 89 -18.48 22.07 6.90
CA ILE A 89 -17.39 21.38 7.59
C ILE A 89 -17.06 22.14 8.87
N ARG A 90 -16.98 21.41 9.99
CA ARG A 90 -16.58 21.94 11.28
C ARG A 90 -15.81 20.88 12.08
N ASN A 91 -14.71 21.28 12.69
CA ASN A 91 -13.89 20.41 13.54
C ASN A 91 -13.51 19.06 12.89
N GLY A 92 -13.06 19.09 11.65
CA GLY A 92 -12.64 17.89 10.91
C GLY A 92 -13.79 16.96 10.48
N ARG A 93 -15.05 17.40 10.62
CA ARG A 93 -16.24 16.61 10.29
C ARG A 93 -17.14 17.34 9.31
N ILE A 94 -17.86 16.59 8.49
CA ILE A 94 -18.99 17.10 7.72
C ILE A 94 -20.16 17.27 8.68
N GLU A 95 -20.48 18.53 9.00
CA GLU A 95 -21.59 18.86 9.89
C GLU A 95 -22.94 18.70 9.19
N ALA A 96 -23.01 19.13 7.91
CA ALA A 96 -24.22 19.04 7.12
C ALA A 96 -23.92 18.93 5.62
N LEU A 97 -24.83 18.26 4.93
CA LEU A 97 -24.94 18.23 3.47
C LEU A 97 -26.40 18.55 3.11
N LEU A 98 -26.62 19.66 2.42
CA LEU A 98 -27.98 20.16 2.13
C LEU A 98 -28.00 20.95 0.81
N PRO A 99 -29.19 21.12 0.18
CA PRO A 99 -29.31 22.01 -0.97
C PRO A 99 -28.79 23.42 -0.65
N THR A 100 -28.03 24.03 -1.56
CA THR A 100 -27.40 25.36 -1.31
C THR A 100 -28.43 26.43 -0.98
N SER A 101 -29.63 26.35 -1.56
CA SER A 101 -30.74 27.26 -1.23
C SER A 101 -31.19 27.19 0.23
N SER A 102 -30.86 26.12 0.96
CA SER A 102 -31.20 25.90 2.37
C SER A 102 -30.00 26.12 3.30
N ALA A 103 -28.84 26.48 2.76
CA ALA A 103 -27.63 26.67 3.54
C ALA A 103 -27.73 27.93 4.44
N PRO A 104 -27.38 27.83 5.72
CA PRO A 104 -27.47 28.97 6.65
C PRO A 104 -26.45 30.06 6.26
N ALA A 105 -26.88 31.32 6.30
CA ALA A 105 -26.01 32.46 6.09
C ALA A 105 -25.25 32.79 7.39
N GLU A 106 -24.19 32.08 7.71
CA GLU A 106 -23.32 32.39 8.84
C GLU A 106 -22.12 33.22 8.36
N SER A 107 -22.00 34.44 8.89
CA SER A 107 -20.91 35.37 8.54
C SER A 107 -19.51 34.92 9.04
N SER A 108 -19.47 33.96 9.93
CA SER A 108 -18.23 33.40 10.50
C SER A 108 -17.62 32.24 9.71
N MET A 109 -18.33 31.71 8.68
CA MET A 109 -17.82 30.63 7.84
C MET A 109 -17.04 31.18 6.65
N ARG A 110 -15.93 30.53 6.34
CA ARG A 110 -15.25 30.73 5.06
C ARG A 110 -16.02 29.99 3.97
N VAL A 111 -16.41 30.69 2.92
CA VAL A 111 -17.18 30.13 1.82
C VAL A 111 -16.26 29.85 0.63
N ILE A 112 -16.35 28.64 0.10
CA ILE A 112 -15.67 28.19 -1.12
C ILE A 112 -16.75 27.98 -2.18
N ASP A 113 -16.57 28.60 -3.36
CA ASP A 113 -17.48 28.39 -4.50
C ASP A 113 -17.12 27.07 -5.22
N GLY A 114 -18.05 26.14 -5.21
CA GLY A 114 -17.96 24.86 -5.89
C GLY A 114 -18.68 24.79 -7.23
N THR A 115 -19.14 25.93 -7.77
CA THR A 115 -19.88 25.99 -9.04
C THR A 115 -19.14 25.28 -10.16
N GLY A 116 -19.81 24.33 -10.80
CA GLY A 116 -19.28 23.53 -11.90
C GLY A 116 -18.30 22.44 -11.48
N ARG A 117 -18.06 22.25 -10.17
CA ARG A 117 -17.18 21.22 -9.63
C ARG A 117 -17.94 20.05 -9.04
N PHE A 118 -17.22 18.94 -8.90
CA PHE A 118 -17.72 17.70 -8.32
C PHE A 118 -16.99 17.40 -7.01
N ALA A 119 -17.74 17.14 -5.95
CA ALA A 119 -17.19 16.70 -4.69
C ALA A 119 -17.23 15.17 -4.61
N VAL A 120 -16.08 14.57 -4.31
CA VAL A 120 -15.94 13.12 -4.03
C VAL A 120 -15.22 12.94 -2.67
N PRO A 121 -15.38 11.79 -1.99
CA PRO A 121 -14.56 11.49 -0.81
C PRO A 121 -13.08 11.50 -1.17
N GLY A 122 -12.22 11.81 -0.21
CA GLY A 122 -10.78 11.71 -0.37
C GLY A 122 -10.32 10.30 -0.75
N TYR A 123 -9.30 10.21 -1.58
CA TYR A 123 -8.76 8.95 -2.06
C TYR A 123 -7.92 8.25 -0.99
N ASN A 124 -7.89 6.92 -1.06
CA ASN A 124 -7.10 6.11 -0.16
C ASN A 124 -6.11 5.24 -0.96
N ASP A 125 -4.85 5.22 -0.52
CA ASP A 125 -3.84 4.31 -1.02
C ASP A 125 -3.67 3.16 -0.01
N MET A 126 -4.13 1.96 -0.38
CA MET A 126 -4.17 0.81 0.50
C MET A 126 -2.90 -0.05 0.45
N HIS A 127 -1.86 0.41 -0.27
CA HIS A 127 -0.55 -0.23 -0.28
C HIS A 127 0.57 0.79 -0.49
N THR A 128 1.17 1.24 0.59
CA THR A 128 2.29 2.20 0.56
C THR A 128 3.38 1.83 1.57
N HIS A 129 4.59 2.33 1.32
CA HIS A 129 5.77 2.15 2.16
C HIS A 129 6.36 3.50 2.64
N VAL A 130 5.60 4.59 2.58
CA VAL A 130 6.08 5.97 2.79
C VAL A 130 6.79 6.19 4.13
N LEU A 131 6.41 5.47 5.20
CA LEU A 131 7.10 5.56 6.51
C LEU A 131 8.49 4.91 6.53
N GLN A 132 8.88 4.18 5.49
CA GLN A 132 10.23 3.64 5.33
C GLN A 132 11.18 4.62 4.63
N ASP A 133 10.66 5.70 4.07
CA ASP A 133 11.48 6.72 3.45
C ASP A 133 12.34 7.46 4.47
N PRO A 134 13.59 7.79 4.15
CA PRO A 134 14.43 8.63 5.00
C PRO A 134 13.82 10.02 5.28
N ASN A 135 13.01 10.52 4.35
CA ASN A 135 12.24 11.75 4.49
C ASN A 135 10.78 11.51 4.04
N PRO A 136 9.92 10.99 4.93
CA PRO A 136 8.54 10.70 4.58
C PRO A 136 7.69 11.94 4.28
N GLN A 137 8.12 13.14 4.68
CA GLN A 137 7.35 14.38 4.47
C GLN A 137 7.15 14.70 3.00
N LEU A 138 8.18 14.49 2.15
CA LEU A 138 8.02 14.65 0.70
C LEU A 138 7.01 13.63 0.13
N GLY A 139 7.09 12.38 0.59
CA GLY A 139 6.13 11.33 0.19
C GLY A 139 4.70 11.71 0.56
N PHE A 140 4.47 12.18 1.79
CA PHE A 140 3.16 12.63 2.24
C PHE A 140 2.63 13.83 1.44
N ALA A 141 3.48 14.83 1.18
CA ALA A 141 3.10 15.99 0.37
C ALA A 141 2.71 15.60 -1.06
N LEU A 142 3.48 14.71 -1.69
CA LEU A 142 3.17 14.16 -3.02
C LEU A 142 1.85 13.37 -3.02
N MET A 143 1.59 12.58 -2.00
CA MET A 143 0.34 11.84 -1.86
C MET A 143 -0.86 12.78 -1.70
N LEU A 144 -0.75 13.76 -0.81
CA LEU A 144 -1.84 14.72 -0.59
C LEU A 144 -2.13 15.54 -1.85
N ALA A 145 -1.08 15.93 -2.61
CA ALA A 145 -1.23 16.63 -3.90
C ALA A 145 -1.96 15.80 -4.96
N GLN A 146 -1.97 14.47 -4.84
CA GLN A 146 -2.74 13.55 -5.68
C GLN A 146 -4.14 13.23 -5.11
N GLY A 147 -4.56 13.91 -4.04
CA GLY A 147 -5.85 13.68 -3.39
C GLY A 147 -5.89 12.46 -2.47
N ILE A 148 -4.75 11.86 -2.15
CA ILE A 148 -4.67 10.76 -1.19
C ILE A 148 -4.79 11.34 0.22
N THR A 149 -5.94 11.13 0.86
CA THR A 149 -6.22 11.60 2.22
C THR A 149 -6.05 10.51 3.26
N GLY A 150 -5.95 9.24 2.84
CA GLY A 150 -5.73 8.10 3.72
C GLY A 150 -4.77 7.08 3.15
N ILE A 151 -3.96 6.45 4.00
CA ILE A 151 -2.95 5.46 3.59
C ILE A 151 -2.96 4.24 4.51
N ARG A 152 -2.76 3.05 3.93
CA ARG A 152 -2.41 1.83 4.65
C ARG A 152 -0.92 1.55 4.43
N GLN A 153 -0.14 1.71 5.49
CA GLN A 153 1.30 1.39 5.47
C GLN A 153 1.48 -0.12 5.46
N MET A 154 2.24 -0.67 4.51
CA MET A 154 2.37 -2.12 4.33
C MET A 154 3.66 -2.71 4.90
N GLU A 155 4.51 -1.89 5.47
CA GLU A 155 5.70 -2.30 6.22
C GLU A 155 5.78 -1.51 7.51
N GLY A 156 5.92 -2.21 8.64
CA GLY A 156 6.00 -1.62 9.96
C GLY A 156 7.15 -2.19 10.78
N SER A 157 7.18 -1.77 12.02
CA SER A 157 8.13 -2.26 13.03
C SER A 157 7.60 -1.96 14.43
N GLY A 158 8.11 -2.64 15.45
CA GLY A 158 7.81 -2.29 16.83
C GLY A 158 8.21 -0.85 17.20
N GLU A 159 9.19 -0.26 16.49
CA GLU A 159 9.55 1.15 16.66
C GLU A 159 8.50 2.08 16.07
N LEU A 160 8.03 1.82 14.85
CA LEU A 160 6.96 2.61 14.21
C LEU A 160 5.66 2.55 15.02
N LEU A 161 5.31 1.36 15.55
CA LEU A 161 4.13 1.22 16.41
C LEU A 161 4.26 2.06 17.69
N ARG A 162 5.42 2.04 18.36
CA ARG A 162 5.69 2.91 19.51
C ARG A 162 5.67 4.39 19.15
N ASN A 163 6.30 4.79 18.04
CA ASN A 163 6.30 6.17 17.56
C ASN A 163 4.88 6.65 17.24
N ARG A 164 4.03 5.78 16.69
CA ARG A 164 2.60 6.08 16.51
C ARG A 164 1.90 6.32 17.84
N ALA A 165 2.06 5.41 18.79
CA ALA A 165 1.42 5.52 20.12
C ALA A 165 1.85 6.80 20.87
N GLU A 166 3.06 7.30 20.62
CA GLU A 166 3.62 8.49 21.23
C GLU A 166 3.46 9.77 20.37
N GLY A 167 2.75 9.70 19.24
CA GLY A 167 2.51 10.83 18.35
C GLY A 167 3.76 11.36 17.63
N ARG A 168 4.78 10.51 17.43
CA ARG A 168 6.08 10.90 16.85
C ARG A 168 6.27 10.53 15.37
N LEU A 169 5.22 10.12 14.66
CA LEU A 169 5.31 9.81 13.22
C LEU A 169 5.33 11.04 12.32
N GLY A 170 5.21 12.25 12.86
CA GLY A 170 5.17 13.49 12.07
C GLY A 170 3.88 13.63 11.25
N LEU A 171 2.81 12.93 11.65
CA LEU A 171 1.50 13.01 11.02
C LEU A 171 0.72 14.22 11.55
N ASN A 172 0.10 14.96 10.66
CA ASN A 172 -0.69 16.17 10.99
C ASN A 172 -1.73 16.42 9.88
N GLU A 173 -2.35 17.59 9.88
CA GLU A 173 -3.35 18.01 8.90
C GLU A 173 -2.79 18.15 7.46
N THR A 174 -1.47 18.27 7.29
CA THR A 174 -0.81 18.35 5.97
C THR A 174 -0.34 16.99 5.46
N THR A 175 -0.71 15.90 6.14
CA THR A 175 -0.37 14.53 5.75
C THR A 175 -1.62 13.67 5.57
N PRO A 176 -1.59 12.61 4.74
CA PRO A 176 -2.65 11.62 4.73
C PRO A 176 -2.87 10.99 6.12
N GLN A 177 -4.09 10.58 6.41
CA GLN A 177 -4.40 9.80 7.61
C GLN A 177 -3.76 8.41 7.51
N LEU A 178 -3.06 7.98 8.55
CA LEU A 178 -2.60 6.60 8.67
C LEU A 178 -3.79 5.70 9.04
N LEU A 179 -4.29 4.93 8.08
CA LEU A 179 -5.46 4.06 8.21
C LEU A 179 -5.13 2.72 8.84
N GLY A 180 -3.91 2.24 8.63
CA GLY A 180 -3.41 0.99 9.21
C GLY A 180 -1.90 0.91 9.19
N LEU A 181 -1.32 0.34 10.23
CA LEU A 181 0.10 0.11 10.41
C LEU A 181 0.31 -1.31 10.96
N PRO A 182 1.06 -2.20 10.27
CA PRO A 182 1.42 -3.51 10.78
C PRO A 182 2.64 -3.42 11.73
N GLY A 183 2.98 -4.53 12.34
CA GLY A 183 4.30 -4.71 12.95
C GLY A 183 5.37 -5.07 11.91
N GLU A 184 6.37 -5.83 12.33
CA GLU A 184 7.43 -6.32 11.44
C GLU A 184 6.85 -7.29 10.41
N LEU A 185 7.40 -7.25 9.18
CA LEU A 185 7.06 -8.21 8.12
C LEU A 185 7.29 -9.64 8.60
N LEU A 186 6.34 -10.54 8.34
CA LEU A 186 6.56 -11.96 8.58
C LEU A 186 7.46 -12.53 7.48
N LEU A 187 8.63 -12.93 7.87
CA LEU A 187 9.72 -13.44 7.03
C LEU A 187 10.33 -14.70 7.68
N PRO A 188 11.06 -15.55 6.95
CA PRO A 188 11.68 -16.75 7.52
C PRO A 188 12.64 -16.49 8.68
N PHE A 189 13.06 -15.24 8.89
CA PHE A 189 13.95 -14.85 10.01
C PHE A 189 13.24 -14.74 11.36
N ASN A 190 11.97 -14.35 11.35
CA ASN A 190 11.16 -14.17 12.56
C ASN A 190 9.95 -15.10 12.61
N ALA A 191 9.52 -15.67 11.45
CA ALA A 191 8.37 -16.53 11.30
C ALA A 191 8.75 -17.82 10.54
N ASN A 192 9.65 -18.64 11.11
CA ASN A 192 10.14 -19.86 10.48
C ASN A 192 9.59 -21.16 11.13
N THR A 193 8.73 -21.03 12.10
CA THR A 193 8.04 -22.16 12.77
C THR A 193 6.63 -21.73 13.17
N ILE A 194 5.73 -22.69 13.34
CA ILE A 194 4.36 -22.47 13.80
C ILE A 194 4.33 -21.74 15.16
N ASP A 195 5.12 -22.18 16.12
CA ASP A 195 5.17 -21.51 17.43
C ASP A 195 5.78 -20.12 17.34
N GLY A 196 6.85 -19.96 16.54
CA GLY A 196 7.52 -18.67 16.34
C GLY A 196 6.59 -17.62 15.70
N VAL A 197 5.81 -17.99 14.69
CA VAL A 197 4.88 -17.05 14.06
C VAL A 197 3.76 -16.64 15.01
N ARG A 198 3.26 -17.57 15.83
CA ARG A 198 2.24 -17.25 16.85
C ARG A 198 2.77 -16.29 17.92
N GLU A 199 4.04 -16.46 18.35
CA GLU A 199 4.71 -15.54 19.29
C GLU A 199 4.88 -14.14 18.67
N VAL A 200 5.33 -14.05 17.41
CA VAL A 200 5.54 -12.78 16.71
C VAL A 200 4.20 -12.03 16.53
N ILE A 201 3.15 -12.73 16.12
CA ILE A 201 1.83 -12.12 15.96
C ILE A 201 1.26 -11.64 17.30
N ALA A 202 1.44 -12.44 18.38
CA ALA A 202 1.05 -12.00 19.71
C ALA A 202 1.77 -10.72 20.14
N GLN A 203 3.08 -10.62 19.89
CA GLN A 203 3.85 -9.42 20.21
C GLN A 203 3.40 -8.21 19.36
N GLN A 204 3.12 -8.40 18.07
CA GLN A 204 2.64 -7.31 17.21
C GLN A 204 1.26 -6.81 17.66
N TRP A 205 0.37 -7.72 18.09
CA TRP A 205 -0.92 -7.34 18.65
C TRP A 205 -0.75 -6.55 19.96
N ASP A 206 0.12 -7.01 20.87
CA ASP A 206 0.44 -6.30 22.13
C ASP A 206 1.05 -4.91 21.86
N ASP A 207 1.87 -4.75 20.81
CA ASP A 207 2.46 -3.49 20.38
C ASP A 207 1.45 -2.59 19.64
N GLY A 208 0.22 -3.06 19.41
CA GLY A 208 -0.88 -2.31 18.82
C GLY A 208 -0.92 -2.32 17.28
N ALA A 209 -0.40 -3.34 16.60
CA ALA A 209 -0.54 -3.46 15.15
C ALA A 209 -2.03 -3.53 14.74
N ASP A 210 -2.39 -2.86 13.63
CA ASP A 210 -3.76 -2.86 13.10
C ASP A 210 -4.07 -4.10 12.26
N PHE A 211 -3.05 -4.74 11.71
CA PHE A 211 -3.12 -5.96 10.91
C PHE A 211 -1.74 -6.62 10.83
N ILE A 212 -1.70 -7.82 10.27
CA ILE A 212 -0.46 -8.58 10.06
C ILE A 212 -0.06 -8.51 8.58
N LYS A 213 1.20 -8.16 8.29
CA LYS A 213 1.77 -8.25 6.93
C LYS A 213 2.69 -9.46 6.81
N ILE A 214 2.31 -10.39 5.92
CA ILE A 214 3.13 -11.55 5.59
C ILE A 214 3.79 -11.37 4.22
N VAL A 215 5.07 -11.74 4.10
CA VAL A 215 5.83 -11.62 2.86
C VAL A 215 6.29 -12.97 2.35
N LEU A 216 6.90 -13.78 3.22
CA LEU A 216 7.42 -15.09 2.83
C LEU A 216 7.53 -16.01 4.04
N THR A 217 6.93 -17.19 3.95
CA THR A 217 7.00 -18.26 4.96
C THR A 217 6.85 -19.62 4.29
N ASP A 218 7.05 -20.71 5.01
CA ASP A 218 6.57 -22.02 4.58
C ASP A 218 5.03 -22.10 4.68
N ASN A 219 4.41 -23.04 3.96
CA ASN A 219 2.96 -23.12 3.85
C ASN A 219 2.26 -23.37 5.20
N ASP A 220 2.80 -24.24 6.04
CA ASP A 220 2.24 -24.54 7.36
C ASP A 220 2.36 -23.35 8.33
N VAL A 221 3.43 -22.58 8.20
CA VAL A 221 3.62 -21.33 8.96
C VAL A 221 2.65 -20.25 8.48
N PHE A 222 2.40 -20.17 7.16
CA PHE A 222 1.42 -19.26 6.57
C PHE A 222 0.00 -19.53 7.11
N GLU A 223 -0.42 -20.80 7.15
CA GLU A 223 -1.70 -21.19 7.71
C GLU A 223 -1.81 -20.84 9.20
N ALA A 224 -0.76 -21.15 9.97
CA ALA A 224 -0.71 -20.81 11.38
C ALA A 224 -0.71 -19.27 11.63
N ALA A 225 -0.17 -18.49 10.69
CA ALA A 225 -0.21 -17.04 10.76
C ALA A 225 -1.64 -16.50 10.58
N ILE A 226 -2.41 -17.06 9.64
CA ILE A 226 -3.82 -16.69 9.43
C ILE A 226 -4.63 -16.99 10.70
N GLU A 227 -4.52 -18.20 11.24
CA GLU A 227 -5.20 -18.60 12.48
C GLU A 227 -4.85 -17.65 13.64
N ALA A 228 -3.56 -17.40 13.86
CA ALA A 228 -3.09 -16.59 14.97
C ALA A 228 -3.48 -15.10 14.86
N ALA A 229 -3.59 -14.57 13.64
CA ALA A 229 -4.10 -13.22 13.40
C ALA A 229 -5.60 -13.13 13.70
N HIS A 230 -6.39 -14.08 13.16
CA HIS A 230 -7.84 -14.12 13.36
C HIS A 230 -8.23 -14.37 14.82
N ASP A 231 -7.51 -15.20 15.56
CA ASP A 231 -7.70 -15.42 17.00
C ASP A 231 -7.59 -14.11 17.82
N ARG A 232 -6.94 -13.08 17.26
CA ARG A 232 -6.77 -11.76 17.86
C ARG A 232 -7.63 -10.66 17.23
N GLY A 233 -8.50 -11.04 16.30
CA GLY A 233 -9.33 -10.10 15.56
C GLY A 233 -8.54 -9.21 14.56
N LEU A 234 -7.31 -9.64 14.19
CA LEU A 234 -6.51 -8.95 13.19
C LEU A 234 -6.71 -9.56 11.81
N ARG A 235 -6.78 -8.72 10.79
CA ARG A 235 -6.67 -9.15 9.40
C ARG A 235 -5.22 -9.49 9.06
N ILE A 236 -5.04 -10.38 8.08
CA ILE A 236 -3.74 -10.70 7.52
C ILE A 236 -3.68 -10.36 6.03
N ALA A 237 -2.65 -9.65 5.62
CA ALA A 237 -2.47 -9.15 4.25
C ALA A 237 -1.07 -9.46 3.74
N GLY A 238 -0.89 -9.52 2.43
CA GLY A 238 0.45 -9.63 1.85
C GLY A 238 0.57 -10.62 0.72
N HIS A 239 1.65 -11.39 0.76
CA HIS A 239 2.02 -12.33 -0.28
C HIS A 239 1.75 -13.76 0.15
N MET A 240 1.36 -14.59 -0.80
CA MET A 240 1.30 -16.03 -0.58
C MET A 240 2.72 -16.64 -0.67
N PRO A 241 3.01 -17.71 0.08
CA PRO A 241 4.23 -18.46 -0.14
C PRO A 241 4.30 -19.01 -1.58
N PRO A 242 5.44 -18.90 -2.27
CA PRO A 242 5.68 -19.72 -3.44
C PRO A 242 6.24 -21.07 -2.99
N PRO A 243 5.66 -22.21 -3.27
CA PRO A 243 4.50 -22.49 -4.09
C PRO A 243 3.23 -22.77 -3.26
N MET A 244 2.25 -21.91 -3.37
CA MET A 244 0.92 -22.16 -2.79
C MET A 244 -0.16 -21.93 -3.83
N HIS A 245 -1.15 -22.80 -3.89
CA HIS A 245 -2.35 -22.55 -4.68
C HIS A 245 -3.15 -21.39 -4.06
N ILE A 246 -3.53 -20.42 -4.89
CA ILE A 246 -4.32 -19.26 -4.42
C ILE A 246 -5.67 -19.71 -3.84
N ASP A 247 -6.25 -20.77 -4.37
CA ASP A 247 -7.45 -21.41 -3.85
C ASP A 247 -7.29 -21.85 -2.38
N HIS A 248 -6.12 -22.38 -2.05
CA HIS A 248 -5.84 -22.84 -0.69
C HIS A 248 -5.75 -21.66 0.28
N ALA A 249 -5.07 -20.57 -0.11
CA ALA A 249 -5.02 -19.35 0.72
C ALA A 249 -6.41 -18.76 0.95
N LEU A 250 -7.29 -18.77 -0.08
CA LEU A 250 -8.69 -18.36 0.03
C LEU A 250 -9.48 -19.24 1.00
N GLU A 251 -9.31 -20.56 0.93
CA GLU A 251 -10.01 -21.49 1.83
C GLU A 251 -9.55 -21.33 3.29
N LYS A 252 -8.30 -20.97 3.51
CA LYS A 252 -7.75 -20.67 4.84
C LYS A 252 -8.18 -19.30 5.39
N GLY A 253 -8.81 -18.46 4.57
CA GLY A 253 -9.32 -17.16 4.98
C GLY A 253 -8.30 -16.03 4.91
N PHE A 254 -7.32 -16.10 4.00
CA PHE A 254 -6.40 -14.98 3.80
C PHE A 254 -7.16 -13.73 3.34
N ASP A 255 -7.03 -12.60 4.08
CA ASP A 255 -7.95 -11.46 3.97
C ASP A 255 -7.64 -10.52 2.81
N SER A 256 -6.35 -10.26 2.50
CA SER A 256 -5.96 -9.26 1.48
C SER A 256 -4.75 -9.72 0.69
N PHE A 257 -4.97 -9.94 -0.60
CA PHE A 257 -3.97 -10.38 -1.57
C PHE A 257 -3.35 -9.16 -2.25
N GLU A 258 -2.05 -8.99 -2.04
CA GLU A 258 -1.27 -7.93 -2.67
C GLU A 258 -0.65 -8.46 -3.97
N HIS A 259 -0.62 -7.64 -5.04
CA HIS A 259 0.04 -7.99 -6.31
C HIS A 259 -0.43 -9.34 -6.90
N LEU A 260 -1.73 -9.63 -6.86
CA LEU A 260 -2.31 -10.93 -7.25
C LEU A 260 -1.77 -12.12 -6.43
N GLY A 261 -1.34 -11.91 -5.18
CA GLY A 261 -0.74 -12.95 -4.34
C GLY A 261 0.75 -13.18 -4.58
N THR A 262 1.35 -12.49 -5.54
CA THR A 262 2.75 -12.48 -5.96
C THR A 262 3.25 -13.71 -6.72
N GLY A 263 4.10 -13.48 -7.69
CA GLY A 263 4.82 -14.51 -8.44
C GLY A 263 3.94 -15.27 -9.43
N LEU A 264 4.39 -16.47 -9.79
CA LEU A 264 3.73 -17.30 -10.81
C LEU A 264 2.51 -18.08 -10.34
N SER A 265 2.30 -18.21 -9.04
CA SER A 265 1.25 -19.09 -8.46
C SER A 265 -0.14 -18.86 -9.04
N VAL A 266 -0.52 -17.60 -9.24
CA VAL A 266 -1.82 -17.25 -9.83
C VAL A 266 -1.95 -17.78 -11.25
N PHE A 267 -0.93 -17.59 -12.11
CA PHE A 267 -1.00 -18.01 -13.51
C PHE A 267 -0.91 -19.53 -13.67
N LEU A 268 -0.22 -20.23 -12.77
CA LEU A 268 -0.26 -21.70 -12.72
C LEU A 268 -1.66 -22.19 -12.40
N THR A 269 -2.35 -21.55 -11.47
CA THR A 269 -3.72 -21.89 -11.10
C THR A 269 -4.72 -21.59 -12.22
N LEU A 270 -4.52 -20.48 -12.95
CA LEU A 270 -5.38 -20.07 -14.06
C LEU A 270 -5.14 -20.80 -15.38
N SER A 271 -4.12 -21.66 -15.45
CA SER A 271 -3.84 -22.50 -16.63
C SER A 271 -4.81 -23.68 -16.73
N SER A 272 -5.22 -24.05 -17.96
CA SER A 272 -5.91 -25.31 -18.20
C SER A 272 -5.03 -26.55 -17.94
N ASP A 273 -3.69 -26.38 -17.95
CA ASP A 273 -2.68 -27.39 -17.62
C ASP A 273 -2.24 -27.34 -16.14
N THR A 274 -3.06 -26.78 -15.25
CA THR A 274 -2.71 -26.44 -13.86
C THR A 274 -2.02 -27.59 -13.13
N ASP A 275 -2.55 -28.82 -13.18
CA ASP A 275 -1.99 -30.00 -12.48
C ASP A 275 -0.58 -30.34 -12.95
N ALA A 276 -0.35 -30.29 -14.26
CA ALA A 276 0.96 -30.58 -14.87
C ALA A 276 2.00 -29.49 -14.57
N LEU A 277 1.56 -28.24 -14.39
CA LEU A 277 2.42 -27.12 -14.01
C LEU A 277 2.78 -27.16 -12.53
N TRP A 278 1.80 -27.40 -11.67
CA TRP A 278 2.01 -27.50 -10.24
C TRP A 278 2.85 -28.71 -9.82
N ALA A 279 2.70 -29.86 -10.50
CA ALA A 279 3.52 -31.06 -10.24
C ALA A 279 5.04 -30.83 -10.43
N LYS A 280 5.44 -29.72 -11.07
CA LYS A 280 6.85 -29.37 -11.29
C LYS A 280 7.36 -28.31 -10.32
N GLN A 281 6.48 -27.75 -9.49
CA GLN A 281 6.90 -26.74 -8.53
C GLN A 281 7.52 -27.39 -7.28
N PRO A 282 8.47 -26.70 -6.62
CA PRO A 282 8.98 -27.14 -5.33
C PRO A 282 7.83 -27.15 -4.29
N THR A 283 7.96 -27.97 -3.26
CA THR A 283 6.92 -28.09 -2.20
C THR A 283 7.13 -27.16 -1.00
N GLY A 284 8.11 -26.27 -1.04
CA GLY A 284 8.45 -25.33 0.01
C GLY A 284 9.47 -24.30 -0.43
N LEU A 285 9.96 -23.51 0.50
CA LEU A 285 10.99 -22.53 0.23
C LEU A 285 12.28 -23.19 -0.31
N PRO A 286 13.07 -22.53 -1.18
CA PRO A 286 14.28 -23.09 -1.80
C PRO A 286 15.45 -23.27 -0.81
N PHE A 287 15.22 -22.99 0.47
CA PHE A 287 16.20 -23.14 1.54
C PHE A 287 15.52 -23.67 2.81
N PRO A 288 16.21 -24.54 3.56
CA PRO A 288 15.64 -25.08 4.79
C PRO A 288 15.57 -24.00 5.90
N SER A 289 14.60 -24.10 6.79
CA SER A 289 14.35 -23.14 7.87
C SER A 289 15.55 -22.85 8.79
N TRP A 290 16.50 -23.81 8.95
CA TRP A 290 17.72 -23.59 9.72
C TRP A 290 18.74 -22.67 9.01
N ALA A 291 18.69 -22.60 7.66
CA ALA A 291 19.65 -21.82 6.88
C ALA A 291 19.54 -20.31 7.15
N VAL A 292 18.36 -19.83 7.54
CA VAL A 292 18.14 -18.41 7.89
C VAL A 292 18.93 -17.98 9.15
N LYS A 293 19.41 -18.92 9.93
CA LYS A 293 20.23 -18.67 11.14
C LYS A 293 21.72 -18.50 10.84
N LEU A 294 22.15 -18.73 9.60
CA LEU A 294 23.55 -18.59 9.20
C LEU A 294 23.94 -17.10 9.10
N PRO A 295 25.20 -16.74 9.42
CA PRO A 295 25.66 -15.35 9.45
C PRO A 295 25.50 -14.56 8.13
N PHE A 296 25.47 -15.27 6.99
CA PHE A 296 25.35 -14.70 5.64
C PHE A 296 23.97 -14.92 5.01
N ALA A 297 23.03 -15.51 5.75
CA ALA A 297 21.69 -15.81 5.21
C ALA A 297 20.95 -14.54 4.76
N GLY A 298 21.15 -13.41 5.45
CA GLY A 298 20.51 -12.14 5.09
C GLY A 298 20.84 -11.68 3.67
N ALA A 299 22.11 -11.74 3.25
CA ALA A 299 22.51 -11.32 1.90
C ALA A 299 21.99 -12.28 0.82
N ALA A 300 22.00 -13.59 1.08
CA ALA A 300 21.46 -14.58 0.16
C ALA A 300 19.93 -14.43 0.00
N PHE A 301 19.25 -14.19 1.10
CA PHE A 301 17.82 -13.95 1.13
C PHE A 301 17.42 -12.65 0.42
N ASP A 302 18.17 -11.55 0.66
CA ASP A 302 17.97 -10.29 -0.06
C ASP A 302 18.11 -10.47 -1.58
N THR A 303 19.11 -11.24 -2.02
CA THR A 303 19.28 -11.59 -3.43
C THR A 303 18.10 -12.40 -3.96
N PHE A 304 17.59 -13.36 -3.18
CA PHE A 304 16.42 -14.16 -3.53
C PHE A 304 15.16 -13.29 -3.63
N LEU A 305 14.91 -12.41 -2.65
CA LEU A 305 13.77 -11.50 -2.68
C LEU A 305 13.84 -10.54 -3.86
N LYS A 306 14.99 -9.92 -4.10
CA LYS A 306 15.17 -9.01 -5.24
C LYS A 306 14.88 -9.69 -6.56
N GLY A 307 15.33 -10.95 -6.73
CA GLY A 307 15.04 -11.73 -7.92
C GLY A 307 13.58 -12.13 -8.08
N SER A 308 12.91 -12.46 -6.96
CA SER A 308 11.58 -13.07 -7.01
C SER A 308 10.42 -12.07 -6.88
N PHE A 309 10.61 -10.97 -6.12
CA PHE A 309 9.54 -10.03 -5.78
C PHE A 309 9.81 -8.58 -6.20
N LEU A 310 11.07 -8.14 -6.22
CA LEU A 310 11.43 -6.72 -6.36
C LEU A 310 11.83 -6.29 -7.77
N GLY A 311 11.78 -7.16 -8.73
CA GLY A 311 12.11 -6.84 -10.12
C GLY A 311 12.82 -8.01 -10.79
N PRO A 312 12.10 -9.10 -11.09
CA PRO A 312 12.69 -10.30 -11.70
C PRO A 312 13.42 -9.99 -13.01
N ALA A 313 12.94 -9.00 -13.74
CA ALA A 313 13.53 -8.59 -15.01
C ALA A 313 14.89 -7.89 -14.88
N THR A 314 15.13 -7.16 -13.79
CA THR A 314 16.38 -6.40 -13.59
C THR A 314 17.42 -7.12 -12.76
N ASN A 315 17.04 -8.09 -11.95
CA ASN A 315 17.94 -8.74 -11.00
C ASN A 315 18.40 -10.14 -11.41
N SER A 316 17.52 -10.99 -11.86
CA SER A 316 17.87 -12.28 -12.49
C SER A 316 16.68 -12.85 -13.22
N THR A 317 16.94 -13.53 -14.34
CA THR A 317 15.94 -14.33 -15.05
C THR A 317 16.27 -15.80 -14.86
N ASP A 318 15.40 -16.53 -14.18
CA ASP A 318 15.46 -18.00 -14.18
C ASP A 318 14.78 -18.52 -15.44
N ALA A 319 15.57 -19.12 -16.34
CA ALA A 319 15.08 -19.69 -17.59
C ALA A 319 13.97 -20.74 -17.37
N THR A 320 14.01 -21.47 -16.26
CA THR A 320 12.98 -22.46 -15.89
C THR A 320 11.67 -21.75 -15.54
N GLN A 321 11.75 -20.64 -14.79
CA GLN A 321 10.62 -19.83 -14.41
C GLN A 321 9.97 -19.18 -15.65
N LEU A 322 10.77 -18.59 -16.54
CA LEU A 322 10.28 -18.02 -17.79
C LEU A 322 9.59 -19.06 -18.68
N ALA A 323 10.18 -20.25 -18.84
CA ALA A 323 9.56 -21.34 -19.60
C ALA A 323 8.23 -21.81 -18.96
N THR A 324 8.15 -21.80 -17.64
CA THR A 324 6.93 -22.14 -16.90
C THR A 324 5.84 -21.10 -17.12
N LEU A 325 6.19 -19.79 -17.03
CA LEU A 325 5.27 -18.69 -17.32
C LEU A 325 4.78 -18.73 -18.77
N THR A 326 5.68 -18.90 -19.75
CA THR A 326 5.32 -19.03 -21.17
C THR A 326 4.28 -20.12 -21.38
N LYS A 327 4.45 -21.27 -20.71
CA LYS A 327 3.48 -22.36 -20.81
C LYS A 327 2.16 -22.00 -20.10
N ALA A 328 2.21 -21.41 -18.94
CA ALA A 328 1.02 -20.98 -18.20
C ALA A 328 0.19 -19.97 -19.01
N PHE A 329 0.84 -19.01 -19.66
CA PHE A 329 0.16 -18.02 -20.52
C PHE A 329 -0.45 -18.65 -21.78
N ALA A 330 0.27 -19.57 -22.43
CA ALA A 330 -0.25 -20.28 -23.59
C ALA A 330 -1.49 -21.14 -23.28
N THR A 331 -1.68 -21.50 -22.02
CA THR A 331 -2.80 -22.33 -21.55
C THR A 331 -3.70 -21.58 -20.54
N TYR A 332 -3.62 -20.26 -20.52
CA TYR A 332 -4.46 -19.40 -19.66
C TYR A 332 -5.94 -19.61 -19.97
N SER A 333 -6.76 -19.72 -18.91
CA SER A 333 -8.20 -19.92 -19.01
C SER A 333 -8.96 -18.78 -18.34
N GLU A 334 -9.74 -18.05 -19.14
CA GLU A 334 -10.63 -17.00 -18.66
C GLU A 334 -11.74 -17.56 -17.77
N ASP A 335 -12.23 -18.76 -18.05
CA ASP A 335 -13.26 -19.43 -17.23
C ASP A 335 -12.74 -19.69 -15.81
N ARG A 336 -11.50 -20.15 -15.69
CA ARG A 336 -10.85 -20.33 -14.38
C ARG A 336 -10.60 -19.01 -13.66
N ALA A 337 -10.26 -17.98 -14.41
CA ALA A 337 -10.11 -16.63 -13.84
C ALA A 337 -11.45 -16.09 -13.34
N ALA A 338 -12.54 -16.30 -14.08
CA ALA A 338 -13.89 -15.92 -13.67
C ALA A 338 -14.36 -16.68 -12.43
N GLU A 339 -14.14 -18.01 -12.39
CA GLU A 339 -14.44 -18.84 -11.23
C GLU A 339 -13.69 -18.34 -9.98
N LEU A 340 -12.40 -18.08 -10.13
CA LEU A 340 -11.57 -17.57 -9.04
C LEU A 340 -12.04 -16.19 -8.58
N GLY A 341 -12.41 -15.29 -9.49
CA GLY A 341 -13.02 -13.99 -9.18
C GLY A 341 -14.30 -14.12 -8.34
N GLY A 342 -15.18 -15.04 -8.73
CA GLY A 342 -16.39 -15.35 -7.94
C GLY A 342 -16.09 -15.90 -6.55
N ARG A 343 -15.01 -16.66 -6.40
CA ARG A 343 -14.57 -17.16 -5.09
C ARG A 343 -14.02 -16.02 -4.21
N PHE A 344 -13.24 -15.09 -4.75
CA PHE A 344 -12.85 -13.87 -4.04
C PHE A 344 -14.06 -13.09 -3.53
N ALA A 345 -15.10 -12.93 -4.38
CA ALA A 345 -16.34 -12.29 -4.00
C ALA A 345 -17.06 -13.02 -2.86
N SER A 346 -17.22 -14.34 -2.98
CA SER A 346 -17.95 -15.16 -1.99
C SER A 346 -17.27 -15.22 -0.62
N LYS A 347 -15.93 -15.14 -0.59
CA LYS A 347 -15.11 -15.15 0.63
C LYS A 347 -14.87 -13.76 1.20
N MET A 348 -15.28 -12.70 0.50
CA MET A 348 -14.92 -11.31 0.83
C MET A 348 -13.41 -11.13 0.99
N ALA A 349 -12.61 -11.82 0.19
CA ALA A 349 -11.17 -11.70 0.16
C ALA A 349 -10.77 -10.55 -0.76
N TRP A 350 -9.98 -9.63 -0.25
CA TRP A 350 -9.64 -8.37 -0.92
C TRP A 350 -8.43 -8.49 -1.82
N ASN A 351 -8.40 -7.67 -2.86
CA ASN A 351 -7.27 -7.58 -3.78
C ASN A 351 -6.79 -6.14 -3.85
N THR A 352 -5.48 -5.93 -3.64
CA THR A 352 -4.80 -4.65 -3.89
C THR A 352 -3.76 -4.89 -4.97
N PRO A 353 -4.13 -4.76 -6.26
CA PRO A 353 -3.30 -5.26 -7.37
C PRO A 353 -2.04 -4.44 -7.61
N THR A 354 -1.99 -3.17 -7.22
CA THR A 354 -0.84 -2.28 -7.41
C THR A 354 -0.29 -2.30 -8.84
N LEU A 355 -1.18 -2.13 -9.81
CA LEU A 355 -0.86 -2.30 -11.22
C LEU A 355 0.24 -1.38 -11.72
N VAL A 356 0.31 -0.15 -11.17
CA VAL A 356 1.42 0.78 -11.46
C VAL A 356 2.76 0.19 -11.02
N GLY A 357 2.84 -0.43 -9.84
CA GLY A 357 4.04 -1.11 -9.36
C GLY A 357 4.41 -2.33 -10.21
N ILE A 358 3.41 -3.10 -10.66
CA ILE A 358 3.64 -4.22 -11.59
C ILE A 358 4.14 -3.72 -12.95
N ARG A 359 3.57 -2.61 -13.47
CA ARG A 359 4.01 -2.03 -14.73
C ARG A 359 5.48 -1.60 -14.68
N THR A 360 5.95 -0.99 -13.59
CA THR A 360 7.36 -0.61 -13.43
C THR A 360 8.30 -1.81 -13.36
N LYS A 361 7.80 -3.01 -13.06
CA LYS A 361 8.59 -4.26 -12.99
C LYS A 361 8.61 -5.03 -14.32
N TYR A 362 7.56 -4.93 -15.13
CA TYR A 362 7.35 -5.78 -16.30
C TYR A 362 7.18 -5.02 -17.62
N ARG A 363 7.13 -3.69 -17.58
CA ARG A 363 7.01 -2.76 -18.72
C ARG A 363 7.89 -1.52 -18.54
N LEU A 364 9.03 -1.64 -17.87
CA LEU A 364 9.90 -0.51 -17.58
C LEU A 364 10.53 0.10 -18.85
N ASP A 365 10.50 -0.63 -19.97
CA ASP A 365 10.88 -0.17 -21.32
C ASP A 365 9.82 0.72 -22.00
N ASP A 366 8.65 0.92 -21.40
CA ASP A 366 7.65 1.86 -21.93
C ASP A 366 8.24 3.28 -22.03
N PRO A 367 8.10 3.96 -23.19
CA PRO A 367 8.65 5.30 -23.39
C PRO A 367 8.19 6.34 -22.36
N GLU A 368 7.07 6.11 -21.70
CA GLU A 368 6.54 6.96 -20.65
C GLU A 368 7.48 7.08 -19.44
N PHE A 369 8.19 6.00 -19.09
CA PHE A 369 9.14 6.04 -17.96
C PHE A 369 10.41 6.84 -18.29
N VAL A 370 10.94 6.70 -19.51
CA VAL A 370 12.11 7.49 -19.96
C VAL A 370 11.78 8.98 -20.06
N ASN A 371 10.55 9.30 -20.46
CA ASN A 371 10.09 10.68 -20.70
C ASN A 371 9.30 11.25 -19.51
N ASP A 372 9.37 10.61 -18.34
CA ASP A 372 8.63 11.08 -17.17
C ASP A 372 9.13 12.47 -16.74
N PRO A 373 8.27 13.50 -16.72
CA PRO A 373 8.65 14.85 -16.26
C PRO A 373 9.21 14.88 -14.84
N TRP A 374 8.85 13.88 -14.00
CA TRP A 374 9.37 13.75 -12.64
C TRP A 374 10.88 13.60 -12.60
N LEU A 375 11.48 12.93 -13.59
CA LEU A 375 12.93 12.76 -13.68
C LEU A 375 13.70 14.09 -13.71
N GLN A 376 13.05 15.18 -14.13
CA GLN A 376 13.67 16.51 -14.13
C GLN A 376 13.57 17.22 -12.76
N ARG A 377 12.79 16.70 -11.83
CA ARG A 377 12.56 17.28 -10.50
C ARG A 377 13.39 16.64 -9.39
N ILE A 378 13.88 15.42 -9.62
CA ILE A 378 14.69 14.67 -8.65
C ILE A 378 16.18 14.97 -8.81
N PRO A 379 17.00 14.74 -7.76
CA PRO A 379 18.46 14.88 -7.82
C PRO A 379 19.08 14.08 -8.97
N ALA A 380 20.13 14.64 -9.60
CA ALA A 380 20.78 14.03 -10.76
C ALA A 380 21.23 12.58 -10.54
N ALA A 381 21.82 12.29 -9.37
CA ALA A 381 22.25 10.93 -9.04
C ALA A 381 21.09 9.92 -8.98
N GLN A 382 19.92 10.34 -8.45
CA GLN A 382 18.73 9.49 -8.43
C GLN A 382 18.18 9.29 -9.83
N ARG A 383 18.07 10.38 -10.62
CA ARG A 383 17.64 10.29 -12.03
C ARG A 383 18.52 9.36 -12.84
N ASP A 384 19.85 9.50 -12.71
CA ASP A 384 20.81 8.67 -13.45
C ASP A 384 20.68 7.19 -13.06
N ALA A 385 20.39 6.89 -11.79
CA ALA A 385 20.12 5.52 -11.33
C ALA A 385 18.81 4.96 -11.92
N GLU A 386 17.74 5.75 -11.95
CA GLU A 386 16.46 5.32 -12.56
C GLU A 386 16.61 5.08 -14.08
N LEU A 387 17.31 5.95 -14.79
CA LEU A 387 17.59 5.78 -16.23
C LEU A 387 18.46 4.54 -16.49
N ALA A 388 19.45 4.26 -15.64
CA ALA A 388 20.29 3.05 -15.77
C ALA A 388 19.48 1.77 -15.53
N GLU A 389 18.49 1.79 -14.67
CA GLU A 389 17.58 0.66 -14.45
C GLU A 389 16.68 0.42 -15.66
N ILE A 390 16.14 1.48 -16.26
CA ILE A 390 15.38 1.41 -17.53
C ILE A 390 16.24 0.85 -18.66
N GLU A 391 17.48 1.32 -18.82
CA GLU A 391 18.41 0.83 -19.84
C GLU A 391 18.75 -0.66 -19.63
N LYS A 392 19.00 -1.05 -18.37
CA LYS A 392 19.25 -2.45 -18.02
C LYS A 392 18.06 -3.34 -18.37
N PHE A 393 16.84 -2.91 -18.04
CA PHE A 393 15.62 -3.63 -18.38
C PHE A 393 15.48 -3.77 -19.90
N SER A 394 15.63 -2.66 -20.65
CA SER A 394 15.51 -2.61 -22.11
C SER A 394 16.58 -3.46 -22.84
N SER A 395 17.71 -3.76 -22.18
CA SER A 395 18.76 -4.64 -22.69
C SER A 395 18.46 -6.15 -22.50
N THR A 396 17.37 -6.49 -21.84
CA THR A 396 16.90 -7.89 -21.69
C THR A 396 16.67 -8.53 -23.07
N PRO A 397 17.04 -9.81 -23.27
CA PRO A 397 16.79 -10.48 -24.54
C PRO A 397 15.33 -10.39 -24.98
N PRO A 398 15.00 -10.09 -26.26
CA PRO A 398 13.64 -9.87 -26.72
C PRO A 398 12.65 -10.98 -26.33
N LYS A 399 13.07 -12.25 -26.41
CA LYS A 399 12.23 -13.40 -26.04
C LYS A 399 11.84 -13.39 -24.54
N ASP A 400 12.66 -12.82 -23.67
CA ASP A 400 12.41 -12.73 -22.23
C ASP A 400 11.57 -11.48 -21.92
N LEU A 401 11.79 -10.38 -22.66
CA LEU A 401 10.92 -9.20 -22.64
C LEU A 401 9.48 -9.56 -23.03
N ASP A 402 9.30 -10.38 -24.08
CA ASP A 402 7.96 -10.83 -24.50
C ASP A 402 7.23 -11.53 -23.34
N VAL A 403 7.90 -12.33 -22.52
CA VAL A 403 7.31 -13.00 -21.36
C VAL A 403 6.96 -11.99 -20.25
N PHE A 404 7.79 -10.97 -20.05
CA PHE A 404 7.49 -9.91 -19.06
C PHE A 404 6.30 -9.06 -19.49
N HIS A 405 6.24 -8.69 -20.75
CA HIS A 405 5.12 -7.95 -21.31
C HIS A 405 3.82 -8.76 -21.21
N GLU A 406 3.88 -10.06 -21.56
CA GLU A 406 2.73 -10.96 -21.41
C GLU A 406 2.30 -11.10 -19.92
N TYR A 407 3.24 -11.14 -18.96
CA TYR A 407 2.92 -11.17 -17.54
C TYR A 407 2.06 -9.96 -17.15
N TYR A 408 2.47 -8.78 -17.56
CA TYR A 408 1.71 -7.56 -17.30
C TYR A 408 0.33 -7.59 -17.98
N ASP A 409 0.26 -7.97 -19.24
CA ASP A 409 -1.00 -8.00 -20.00
C ASP A 409 -1.98 -9.02 -19.39
N ARG A 410 -1.49 -10.21 -18.98
CA ARG A 410 -2.29 -11.22 -18.27
C ARG A 410 -2.71 -10.75 -16.87
N THR A 411 -1.90 -9.94 -16.22
CA THR A 411 -2.28 -9.32 -14.94
C THR A 411 -3.47 -8.40 -15.13
N LEU A 412 -3.43 -7.49 -16.11
CA LEU A 412 -4.56 -6.62 -16.43
C LEU A 412 -5.83 -7.42 -16.77
N GLN A 413 -5.71 -8.41 -17.64
CA GLN A 413 -6.81 -9.28 -18.02
C GLN A 413 -7.44 -9.98 -16.81
N THR A 414 -6.60 -10.55 -15.94
CA THR A 414 -7.04 -11.27 -14.74
C THR A 414 -7.80 -10.34 -13.78
N ILE A 415 -7.27 -9.14 -13.50
CA ILE A 415 -7.93 -8.15 -12.63
C ILE A 415 -9.27 -7.70 -13.21
N GLY A 416 -9.34 -7.49 -14.54
CA GLY A 416 -10.59 -7.15 -15.20
C GLY A 416 -11.65 -8.25 -15.06
N ILE A 417 -11.26 -9.50 -15.28
CA ILE A 417 -12.15 -10.66 -15.10
C ILE A 417 -12.60 -10.78 -13.64
N TRP A 418 -11.69 -10.62 -12.68
CA TRP A 418 -12.03 -10.68 -11.25
C TRP A 418 -13.02 -9.58 -10.86
N ALA A 419 -12.79 -8.33 -11.31
CA ALA A 419 -13.71 -7.23 -11.07
C ALA A 419 -15.11 -7.48 -11.64
N GLN A 420 -15.20 -8.04 -12.86
CA GLN A 420 -16.48 -8.40 -13.51
C GLN A 420 -17.22 -9.51 -12.76
N ASN A 421 -16.50 -10.36 -12.01
CA ASN A 421 -17.07 -11.43 -11.20
C ASN A 421 -17.20 -11.06 -9.71
N GLY A 422 -17.14 -9.77 -9.39
CA GLY A 422 -17.45 -9.22 -8.07
C GLY A 422 -16.33 -9.32 -7.03
N ALA A 423 -15.10 -9.72 -7.41
CA ALA A 423 -13.98 -9.72 -6.50
C ALA A 423 -13.74 -8.33 -5.91
N PRO A 424 -13.62 -8.16 -4.58
CA PRO A 424 -13.37 -6.87 -3.98
C PRO A 424 -11.97 -6.36 -4.34
N ILE A 425 -11.89 -5.13 -4.85
CA ILE A 425 -10.64 -4.48 -5.26
C ILE A 425 -10.47 -3.17 -4.51
N MET A 426 -9.27 -2.92 -4.00
CA MET A 426 -8.83 -1.64 -3.45
C MET A 426 -7.67 -1.09 -4.28
N THR A 427 -7.58 0.24 -4.39
CA THR A 427 -6.42 0.89 -4.96
C THR A 427 -5.22 0.81 -4.01
N GLY A 428 -4.05 0.61 -4.57
CA GLY A 428 -2.77 0.69 -3.89
C GLY A 428 -1.67 0.95 -4.92
N THR A 429 -0.65 1.73 -4.58
CA THR A 429 0.38 2.07 -5.55
C THR A 429 1.65 1.23 -5.41
N ASP A 430 1.92 0.68 -4.24
CA ASP A 430 3.21 0.06 -3.89
C ASP A 430 4.39 1.03 -4.15
N ASN A 431 4.08 2.31 -4.09
CA ASN A 431 4.99 3.41 -4.29
C ASN A 431 4.76 4.45 -3.18
N ASN A 432 5.76 5.25 -2.89
CA ASN A 432 5.71 6.25 -1.81
C ASN A 432 5.26 7.63 -2.31
N GLY A 433 4.51 7.69 -3.40
CA GLY A 433 4.19 8.94 -4.09
C GLY A 433 5.37 9.51 -4.87
N LYS A 434 6.54 8.87 -4.81
CA LYS A 434 7.73 9.19 -5.61
C LYS A 434 7.59 8.65 -7.04
N GLY A 435 8.56 8.96 -7.87
CA GLY A 435 8.50 8.60 -9.28
C GLY A 435 7.67 9.62 -10.03
N ALA A 436 6.75 9.23 -10.84
CA ALA A 436 5.97 10.11 -11.71
C ALA A 436 5.19 11.25 -11.00
N GLY A 437 5.23 11.38 -9.67
CA GLY A 437 4.42 12.38 -8.96
C GLY A 437 2.90 12.23 -9.22
N THR A 438 2.51 11.17 -9.90
CA THR A 438 1.16 10.88 -10.38
C THR A 438 0.80 9.41 -10.20
N THR A 439 1.43 8.72 -9.25
CA THR A 439 1.32 7.26 -9.10
C THR A 439 -0.12 6.78 -8.94
N LEU A 440 -0.97 7.49 -8.17
CA LEU A 440 -2.38 7.11 -8.04
C LEU A 440 -3.16 7.32 -9.35
N ALA A 441 -2.87 8.40 -10.09
CA ALA A 441 -3.49 8.63 -11.41
C ALA A 441 -3.06 7.56 -12.42
N LEU A 442 -1.82 7.07 -12.31
CA LEU A 442 -1.34 5.92 -13.09
C LEU A 442 -2.07 4.64 -12.68
N GLU A 443 -2.23 4.36 -11.39
CA GLU A 443 -3.01 3.20 -10.91
C GLU A 443 -4.45 3.24 -11.42
N PHE A 444 -5.12 4.40 -11.38
CA PHE A 444 -6.47 4.56 -11.96
C PHE A 444 -6.50 4.23 -13.46
N ARG A 445 -5.48 4.67 -14.19
CA ARG A 445 -5.36 4.37 -15.63
C ARG A 445 -5.14 2.88 -15.88
N GLU A 446 -4.31 2.22 -15.07
CA GLU A 446 -4.06 0.79 -15.20
C GLU A 446 -5.30 -0.04 -14.84
N LEU A 447 -6.04 0.33 -13.79
CA LEU A 447 -7.34 -0.28 -13.48
C LEU A 447 -8.34 -0.09 -14.63
N GLY A 448 -8.32 1.08 -15.29
CA GLY A 448 -9.13 1.32 -16.50
C GLY A 448 -8.69 0.47 -17.69
N ARG A 449 -7.40 0.25 -17.89
CA ARG A 449 -6.89 -0.70 -18.89
C ARG A 449 -7.31 -2.14 -18.60
N ALA A 450 -7.43 -2.49 -17.32
CA ALA A 450 -7.98 -3.77 -16.89
C ALA A 450 -9.50 -3.87 -17.13
N GLY A 451 -10.20 -2.79 -17.49
CA GLY A 451 -11.62 -2.76 -17.83
C GLY A 451 -12.55 -2.26 -16.72
N LEU A 452 -12.02 -1.71 -15.64
CA LEU A 452 -12.84 -1.09 -14.60
C LEU A 452 -13.42 0.25 -15.09
N THR A 453 -14.66 0.51 -14.76
CA THR A 453 -15.33 1.78 -15.04
C THR A 453 -14.85 2.89 -14.08
N PRO A 454 -15.05 4.19 -14.42
CA PRO A 454 -14.74 5.29 -13.51
C PRO A 454 -15.40 5.15 -12.13
N LEU A 455 -16.65 4.67 -12.08
CA LEU A 455 -17.35 4.42 -10.82
C LEU A 455 -16.67 3.31 -10.00
N GLN A 456 -16.32 2.19 -10.62
CA GLN A 456 -15.64 1.09 -9.93
C GLN A 456 -14.27 1.53 -9.39
N ILE A 457 -13.53 2.37 -10.11
CA ILE A 457 -12.25 2.93 -9.65
C ILE A 457 -12.47 3.89 -8.48
N LEU A 458 -13.50 4.76 -8.56
CA LEU A 458 -13.86 5.63 -7.44
C LEU A 458 -14.26 4.80 -6.20
N GLN A 459 -15.01 3.72 -6.39
CA GLN A 459 -15.32 2.77 -5.31
C GLN A 459 -14.05 2.13 -4.72
N ALA A 460 -13.14 1.67 -5.57
CA ALA A 460 -11.90 1.00 -5.14
C ALA A 460 -10.99 1.90 -4.30
N THR A 461 -11.08 3.24 -4.47
CA THR A 461 -10.28 4.20 -3.70
C THR A 461 -11.04 4.86 -2.54
N THR A 462 -12.36 4.63 -2.39
CA THR A 462 -13.19 5.29 -1.37
C THR A 462 -14.00 4.31 -0.52
N THR A 463 -15.08 3.74 -1.04
CA THR A 463 -15.99 2.86 -0.30
C THR A 463 -15.40 1.48 -0.03
N ALA A 464 -14.59 0.94 -0.91
CA ALA A 464 -13.92 -0.34 -0.71
C ALA A 464 -12.93 -0.29 0.48
N PRO A 465 -12.00 0.70 0.57
CA PRO A 465 -11.21 0.90 1.77
C PRO A 465 -12.03 1.07 3.06
N ALA A 466 -13.14 1.85 2.99
CA ALA A 466 -14.02 2.04 4.15
C ALA A 466 -14.63 0.71 4.62
N THR A 467 -15.04 -0.14 3.68
CA THR A 467 -15.58 -1.47 3.97
C THR A 467 -14.51 -2.40 4.54
N TYR A 468 -13.34 -2.46 3.90
CA TYR A 468 -12.20 -3.26 4.39
C TYR A 468 -11.80 -2.90 5.82
N LEU A 469 -11.77 -1.61 6.14
CA LEU A 469 -11.38 -1.10 7.46
C LEU A 469 -12.53 -1.08 8.48
N GLU A 470 -13.74 -1.51 8.09
CA GLU A 470 -14.94 -1.47 8.93
C GLU A 470 -15.26 -0.04 9.45
N ARG A 471 -15.10 0.96 8.56
CA ARG A 471 -15.27 2.39 8.86
C ARG A 471 -16.32 3.06 7.97
N THR A 472 -17.32 2.31 7.51
CA THR A 472 -18.39 2.80 6.62
C THR A 472 -19.31 3.82 7.27
N ASP A 473 -19.18 4.00 8.58
CA ASP A 473 -19.90 4.99 9.40
C ASP A 473 -19.24 6.38 9.41
N ARG A 474 -18.02 6.51 8.86
CA ARG A 474 -17.24 7.75 8.98
C ARG A 474 -16.32 8.08 7.81
N MET A 475 -16.17 7.19 6.81
CA MET A 475 -15.36 7.43 5.60
C MET A 475 -15.95 6.75 4.36
N GLY A 476 -15.45 7.14 3.19
CA GLY A 476 -15.86 6.58 1.89
C GLY A 476 -17.06 7.27 1.25
N ARG A 477 -17.75 8.18 1.92
CA ARG A 477 -18.87 8.99 1.40
C ARG A 477 -18.83 10.41 1.95
N ILE A 478 -19.57 11.32 1.29
CA ILE A 478 -19.79 12.69 1.76
C ILE A 478 -21.18 12.73 2.39
N GLU A 479 -21.22 12.60 3.73
CA GLU A 479 -22.45 12.63 4.52
C GLU A 479 -22.24 13.31 5.86
N ALA A 480 -23.32 13.82 6.48
CA ALA A 480 -23.27 14.41 7.81
C ALA A 480 -22.72 13.39 8.84
N GLY A 481 -21.80 13.80 9.68
CA GLY A 481 -21.11 12.97 10.68
C GLY A 481 -19.83 12.30 10.17
N PHE A 482 -19.59 12.26 8.85
CA PHE A 482 -18.39 11.66 8.27
C PHE A 482 -17.15 12.57 8.45
N ASN A 483 -15.97 11.98 8.30
CA ASN A 483 -14.72 12.74 8.28
C ASN A 483 -14.75 13.75 7.11
N ALA A 484 -14.21 14.93 7.34
CA ALA A 484 -14.07 15.95 6.31
C ALA A 484 -12.78 15.74 5.50
N ASP A 485 -12.69 14.59 4.85
CA ASP A 485 -11.66 14.20 3.89
C ASP A 485 -12.35 14.08 2.53
N LEU A 486 -12.21 15.09 1.67
CA LEU A 486 -12.89 15.15 0.37
C LEU A 486 -12.09 15.95 -0.66
N LEU A 487 -12.44 15.78 -1.93
CA LEU A 487 -11.82 16.45 -3.06
C LEU A 487 -12.87 17.24 -3.84
N LEU A 488 -12.48 18.38 -4.40
CA LEU A 488 -13.19 19.02 -5.51
C LEU A 488 -12.48 18.74 -6.81
N LEU A 489 -13.22 18.18 -7.77
CA LEU A 489 -12.78 17.88 -9.12
C LEU A 489 -13.39 18.89 -10.09
N ASP A 490 -12.58 19.37 -11.06
CA ASP A 490 -13.04 20.33 -12.08
C ASP A 490 -13.85 19.67 -13.20
N LYS A 491 -13.90 18.32 -13.23
CA LYS A 491 -14.59 17.55 -14.27
C LYS A 491 -15.39 16.42 -13.65
N ASP A 492 -16.48 16.01 -14.33
CA ASP A 492 -17.29 14.87 -13.90
C ASP A 492 -16.44 13.59 -13.80
N PRO A 493 -16.23 13.06 -12.57
CA PRO A 493 -15.41 11.86 -12.35
C PRO A 493 -15.98 10.59 -12.96
N LEU A 494 -17.28 10.55 -13.24
CA LEU A 494 -17.96 9.38 -13.79
C LEU A 494 -17.90 9.34 -15.32
N ALA A 495 -17.60 10.47 -15.97
CA ALA A 495 -17.52 10.56 -17.42
C ALA A 495 -16.22 9.98 -18.00
N SER A 496 -15.11 10.01 -17.26
CA SER A 496 -13.80 9.52 -17.71
C SER A 496 -12.87 9.27 -16.55
N ILE A 497 -12.05 8.23 -16.63
CA ILE A 497 -11.02 7.90 -15.63
C ILE A 497 -10.05 9.08 -15.42
N GLY A 498 -9.62 9.75 -16.50
CA GLY A 498 -8.74 10.92 -16.41
C GLY A 498 -9.33 12.08 -15.60
N ASN A 499 -10.67 12.15 -15.48
CA ASN A 499 -11.33 13.19 -14.70
C ASN A 499 -11.19 12.99 -13.18
N LEU A 500 -10.91 11.77 -12.71
CA LEU A 500 -10.58 11.51 -11.31
C LEU A 500 -9.33 12.26 -10.84
N SER A 501 -8.46 12.65 -11.77
CA SER A 501 -7.24 13.42 -11.47
C SER A 501 -7.40 14.92 -11.70
N SER A 502 -8.62 15.43 -12.00
CA SER A 502 -8.87 16.87 -12.20
C SER A 502 -9.07 17.61 -10.88
N ILE A 503 -8.22 17.34 -9.91
CA ILE A 503 -8.31 17.85 -8.53
C ILE A 503 -7.98 19.35 -8.51
N SER A 504 -8.88 20.18 -7.97
CA SER A 504 -8.67 21.61 -7.75
C SER A 504 -8.55 21.97 -6.27
N LEU A 505 -9.13 21.15 -5.39
CA LEU A 505 -9.07 21.35 -3.94
C LEU A 505 -9.02 19.99 -3.24
N VAL A 506 -8.22 19.92 -2.20
CA VAL A 506 -8.17 18.80 -1.25
C VAL A 506 -8.62 19.32 0.11
N VAL A 507 -9.59 18.66 0.73
CA VAL A 507 -9.91 18.87 2.15
C VAL A 507 -9.41 17.66 2.92
N ARG A 508 -8.55 17.90 3.92
CA ARG A 508 -7.99 16.86 4.78
C ARG A 508 -8.18 17.28 6.26
N ASP A 509 -8.88 16.44 7.00
CA ASP A 509 -9.23 16.72 8.41
C ASP A 509 -9.89 18.09 8.61
N GLY A 510 -10.72 18.48 7.63
CA GLY A 510 -11.42 19.77 7.63
C GLY A 510 -10.56 20.99 7.22
N HIS A 511 -9.31 20.81 6.87
CA HIS A 511 -8.45 21.87 6.31
C HIS A 511 -8.42 21.76 4.80
N ASP A 512 -8.58 22.87 4.10
CA ASP A 512 -8.59 22.91 2.65
C ASP A 512 -7.26 23.40 2.08
N TYR A 513 -6.87 22.78 0.99
CA TYR A 513 -5.63 23.06 0.25
C TYR A 513 -5.94 23.11 -1.23
N THR A 514 -5.60 24.20 -1.88
CA THR A 514 -5.62 24.26 -3.34
C THR A 514 -4.49 23.39 -3.91
N THR A 515 -4.68 22.87 -5.12
CA THR A 515 -3.61 22.13 -5.82
C THR A 515 -2.33 22.97 -5.98
N LYS A 516 -2.47 24.31 -6.13
CA LYS A 516 -1.31 25.21 -6.20
C LYS A 516 -0.51 25.23 -4.90
N GLU A 517 -1.18 25.34 -3.74
CA GLU A 517 -0.51 25.32 -2.43
C GLU A 517 0.21 24.01 -2.18
N LEU A 518 -0.45 22.87 -2.48
CA LEU A 518 0.15 21.55 -2.34
C LEU A 518 1.39 21.38 -3.22
N ASN A 519 1.32 21.76 -4.48
CA ASN A 519 2.47 21.70 -5.38
C ASN A 519 3.61 22.63 -4.95
N THR A 520 3.29 23.83 -4.45
CA THR A 520 4.32 24.74 -3.89
C THR A 520 5.01 24.08 -2.69
N HIS A 521 4.27 23.43 -1.81
CA HIS A 521 4.85 22.72 -0.67
C HIS A 521 5.76 21.55 -1.12
N VAL A 522 5.36 20.81 -2.15
CA VAL A 522 6.21 19.76 -2.76
C VAL A 522 7.51 20.36 -3.30
N ASP A 523 7.44 21.51 -4.01
CA ASP A 523 8.61 22.19 -4.56
C ASP A 523 9.58 22.67 -3.46
N GLU A 524 9.05 23.19 -2.35
CA GLU A 524 9.83 23.59 -1.17
C GLU A 524 10.57 22.41 -0.55
N LEU A 525 9.90 21.27 -0.40
CA LEU A 525 10.50 20.03 0.14
C LEU A 525 11.57 19.45 -0.80
N LEU A 526 11.38 19.52 -2.11
CA LEU A 526 12.38 19.10 -3.10
C LEU A 526 13.61 20.02 -3.06
N ALA A 527 13.40 21.34 -2.99
CA ALA A 527 14.49 22.31 -2.89
C ALA A 527 15.33 22.14 -1.61
N ALA A 528 14.72 21.70 -0.52
CA ALA A 528 15.43 21.42 0.74
C ALA A 528 16.29 20.14 0.70
N GLN A 529 16.15 19.29 -0.33
CA GLN A 529 16.95 18.07 -0.53
C GLN A 529 18.15 18.30 -1.47
N SER A 530 18.19 19.45 -2.19
CA SER A 530 19.25 19.85 -3.12
C SER A 530 20.39 20.56 -2.39
#